data_1174defb5b05d5a75e4f7a7f5cf75605
#
_entry.id   1174defb5b05d5a75e4f7a7f5cf75605
#
_cell.length_a   1.000
_cell.length_b   1.000
_cell.length_c   1.000
_cell.angle_alpha   90.00
_cell.angle_beta   90.00
_cell.angle_gamma   90.00
#
_symmetry.space_group_name_H-M   'P 1'
#
loop_
_entity.id
_entity.type
_entity.pdbx_description
1 polymer ?
#
loop_
_entity_poly.entity_id
_entity_poly.type
_entity_poly.pdbx_seq_one_letter_code
_entity_poly.pdbx_strand_id
1 'polypeptide(L)'
;MSRRHSAEKREVLPDPKFADVVLSKFVNIVMVDGKRSVAEGIVYGAIEILEGKASNQSKKEGEVSVESDAISAKSKGLRLFHDALKNVKPKVEVRSRRVGGATYQVPVEVRPERALALALRWIIDAARKRGEKTMRERLAAEIFEAANDRGSAVKKRDDTHKMADANKAFAHYRW
;
A
#
# COMPACT_ATOMS: atom_id res chain seq x y z
N MET A 1 2.93 27.24 -14.36
CA MET A 1 3.61 25.95 -14.21
C MET A 1 5.05 26.09 -14.68
N SER A 2 6.03 25.62 -13.91
CA SER A 2 7.45 25.65 -14.33
C SER A 2 7.68 24.60 -15.43
N ARG A 3 8.21 25.05 -16.57
CA ARG A 3 8.60 24.16 -17.67
C ARG A 3 10.05 23.66 -17.55
N ARG A 4 10.87 24.31 -16.69
CA ARG A 4 12.32 24.09 -16.63
C ARG A 4 12.75 23.15 -15.51
N HIS A 5 11.97 23.05 -14.45
CA HIS A 5 12.26 22.16 -13.33
C HIS A 5 10.97 21.65 -12.71
N SER A 6 11.03 20.49 -12.06
CA SER A 6 9.93 19.95 -11.25
C SER A 6 9.86 20.70 -9.91
N ALA A 7 8.68 20.82 -9.33
CA ALA A 7 8.52 21.36 -8.00
C ALA A 7 9.28 20.51 -6.97
N GLU A 8 9.85 21.15 -5.96
CA GLU A 8 10.51 20.47 -4.85
C GLU A 8 9.50 19.59 -4.10
N LYS A 9 9.95 18.39 -3.71
CA LYS A 9 9.12 17.47 -2.93
C LYS A 9 9.08 17.97 -1.49
N ARG A 10 7.87 18.18 -0.96
CA ARG A 10 7.68 18.49 0.45
C ARG A 10 8.13 17.33 1.32
N GLU A 11 8.88 17.60 2.36
CA GLU A 11 9.22 16.61 3.37
C GLU A 11 7.99 16.27 4.21
N VAL A 12 7.77 14.98 4.42
CA VAL A 12 6.68 14.47 5.24
C VAL A 12 7.26 14.13 6.61
N LEU A 13 6.80 14.82 7.64
CA LEU A 13 7.18 14.52 9.02
C LEU A 13 6.71 13.13 9.41
N PRO A 14 7.49 12.40 10.20
CA PRO A 14 7.11 11.10 10.72
C PRO A 14 5.88 11.21 11.62
N ASP A 15 5.14 10.12 11.73
CA ASP A 15 3.96 10.04 12.60
C ASP A 15 4.36 10.21 14.08
N PRO A 16 3.64 11.01 14.88
CA PRO A 16 4.02 11.28 16.27
C PRO A 16 3.92 10.05 17.18
N LYS A 17 2.99 9.12 16.92
CA LYS A 17 2.77 7.93 17.74
C LYS A 17 3.79 6.81 17.44
N PHE A 18 4.06 6.57 16.17
CA PHE A 18 4.90 5.45 15.71
C PHE A 18 6.24 5.88 15.11
N ALA A 19 6.48 7.18 14.94
CA ALA A 19 7.66 7.76 14.28
C ALA A 19 7.94 7.16 12.88
N ASP A 20 6.86 6.86 12.12
CA ASP A 20 6.91 6.25 10.79
C ASP A 20 6.43 7.23 9.71
N VAL A 21 7.31 7.48 8.73
CA VAL A 21 7.03 8.35 7.58
C VAL A 21 6.01 7.73 6.63
N VAL A 22 6.02 6.39 6.47
CA VAL A 22 5.10 5.69 5.57
C VAL A 22 3.69 5.74 6.12
N LEU A 23 3.55 5.58 7.44
CA LEU A 23 2.27 5.70 8.13
C LEU A 23 1.71 7.13 8.00
N SER A 24 2.56 8.16 8.15
CA SER A 24 2.15 9.55 7.94
C SER A 24 1.66 9.80 6.51
N LYS A 25 2.34 9.22 5.49
CA LYS A 25 1.87 9.24 4.09
C LYS A 25 0.52 8.52 3.93
N PHE A 26 0.32 7.41 4.63
CA PHE A 26 -0.93 6.67 4.60
C PHE A 26 -2.09 7.49 5.16
N VAL A 27 -1.92 8.13 6.32
CA VAL A 27 -2.89 9.05 6.90
C VAL A 27 -3.27 10.16 5.92
N ASN A 28 -2.28 10.75 5.22
CA ASN A 28 -2.54 11.78 4.22
C ASN A 28 -3.38 11.29 3.03
N ILE A 29 -3.28 10.02 2.64
CA ILE A 29 -4.07 9.44 1.55
C ILE A 29 -5.48 9.03 2.02
N VAL A 30 -5.61 8.58 3.27
CA VAL A 30 -6.92 8.26 3.89
C VAL A 30 -7.74 9.52 4.10
N MET A 31 -7.08 10.65 4.39
CA MET A 31 -7.69 11.93 4.68
C MET A 31 -8.60 12.42 3.54
N VAL A 32 -9.78 12.89 3.89
CA VAL A 32 -10.77 13.52 3.01
C VAL A 32 -11.06 14.92 3.56
N ASP A 33 -11.25 15.90 2.68
CA ASP A 33 -11.60 17.30 3.03
C ASP A 33 -10.63 17.97 4.02
N GLY A 34 -9.37 17.54 4.07
CA GLY A 34 -8.38 18.07 5.00
C GLY A 34 -8.57 17.66 6.46
N LYS A 35 -9.49 16.74 6.79
CA LYS A 35 -9.81 16.31 8.15
C LYS A 35 -8.78 15.29 8.66
N ARG A 36 -7.56 15.76 8.97
CA ARG A 36 -6.44 14.92 9.36
C ARG A 36 -6.68 14.17 10.67
N SER A 37 -7.24 14.80 11.69
CA SER A 37 -7.52 14.17 12.99
C SER A 37 -8.46 12.95 12.87
N VAL A 38 -9.45 13.05 11.97
CA VAL A 38 -10.36 11.93 11.69
C VAL A 38 -9.60 10.78 11.00
N ALA A 39 -8.75 11.10 10.02
CA ALA A 39 -7.93 10.10 9.33
C ALA A 39 -6.94 9.41 10.28
N GLU A 40 -6.29 10.14 11.17
CA GLU A 40 -5.43 9.60 12.23
C GLU A 40 -6.21 8.65 13.14
N GLY A 41 -7.39 9.06 13.62
CA GLY A 41 -8.26 8.21 14.44
C GLY A 41 -8.70 6.92 13.73
N ILE A 42 -8.91 6.95 12.40
CA ILE A 42 -9.23 5.76 11.61
C ILE A 42 -8.01 4.83 11.51
N VAL A 43 -6.84 5.37 11.18
CA VAL A 43 -5.62 4.59 10.98
C VAL A 43 -5.13 3.98 12.29
N TYR A 44 -5.11 4.76 13.39
CA TYR A 44 -4.69 4.25 14.70
C TYR A 44 -5.64 3.16 15.21
N GLY A 45 -6.96 3.37 15.07
CA GLY A 45 -7.91 2.34 15.44
C GLY A 45 -7.80 1.07 14.60
N ALA A 46 -7.42 1.19 13.32
CA ALA A 46 -7.14 0.02 12.48
C ALA A 46 -5.89 -0.74 12.97
N ILE A 47 -4.82 -0.03 13.37
CA ILE A 47 -3.61 -0.64 13.92
C ILE A 47 -3.90 -1.37 15.24
N GLU A 48 -4.71 -0.78 16.13
CA GLU A 48 -5.13 -1.41 17.39
C GLU A 48 -5.88 -2.74 17.15
N ILE A 49 -6.80 -2.75 16.16
CA ILE A 49 -7.50 -3.98 15.75
C ILE A 49 -6.52 -5.02 15.21
N LEU A 50 -5.51 -4.59 14.43
CA LEU A 50 -4.46 -5.47 13.91
C LEU A 50 -3.60 -6.07 15.03
N GLU A 51 -3.27 -5.30 16.05
CA GLU A 51 -2.55 -5.79 17.24
C GLU A 51 -3.33 -6.90 17.96
N GLY A 52 -4.63 -6.70 18.15
CA GLY A 52 -5.51 -7.72 18.72
C GLY A 52 -5.54 -9.01 17.88
N LYS A 53 -5.61 -8.89 16.55
CA LYS A 53 -5.58 -10.05 15.64
C LYS A 53 -4.22 -10.75 15.62
N ALA A 54 -3.11 -10.01 15.64
CA ALA A 54 -1.76 -10.55 15.70
C ALA A 54 -1.50 -11.32 17.01
N SER A 55 -2.00 -10.81 18.12
CA SER A 55 -1.90 -11.48 19.43
C SER A 55 -2.65 -12.81 19.48
N ASN A 56 -3.77 -12.90 18.77
CA ASN A 56 -4.56 -14.13 18.67
C ASN A 56 -3.92 -15.16 17.73
N GLN A 57 -3.17 -14.74 16.71
CA GLN A 57 -2.44 -15.67 15.83
C GLN A 57 -1.19 -16.22 16.51
N SER A 58 -0.40 -15.41 17.19
CA SER A 58 0.80 -15.89 17.92
C SER A 58 0.47 -16.90 19.03
N LYS A 59 -0.76 -16.90 19.55
CA LYS A 59 -1.22 -17.94 20.48
C LYS A 59 -1.55 -19.28 19.81
N LYS A 60 -1.78 -19.30 18.50
CA LYS A 60 -2.10 -20.51 17.72
C LYS A 60 -0.87 -21.13 17.03
N GLU A 61 0.11 -20.33 16.71
CA GLU A 61 1.37 -20.77 16.09
C GLU A 61 2.47 -20.51 17.11
N GLY A 62 2.91 -21.56 17.81
CA GLY A 62 3.97 -21.48 18.82
C GLY A 62 5.19 -20.72 18.26
N GLU A 63 5.68 -19.78 19.05
CA GLU A 63 6.75 -18.82 18.79
C GLU A 63 7.82 -19.28 17.78
N VAL A 64 7.88 -18.64 16.63
CA VAL A 64 9.10 -18.51 15.86
C VAL A 64 9.49 -17.05 15.86
N SER A 65 10.42 -16.71 16.74
CA SER A 65 11.09 -15.43 16.79
C SER A 65 11.99 -15.28 15.56
N VAL A 66 11.63 -14.41 14.63
CA VAL A 66 12.57 -13.90 13.63
C VAL A 66 12.90 -12.47 14.01
N GLU A 67 14.12 -12.31 14.51
CA GLU A 67 14.76 -11.00 14.66
C GLU A 67 14.87 -10.34 13.30
N SER A 68 14.26 -9.19 13.12
CA SER A 68 14.71 -8.22 12.12
C SER A 68 14.06 -6.86 12.32
N ASP A 69 14.91 -5.85 12.38
CA ASP A 69 14.72 -4.42 12.20
C ASP A 69 14.06 -3.61 13.35
N ALA A 70 14.62 -2.42 13.58
CA ALA A 70 14.23 -1.44 14.60
C ALA A 70 12.73 -1.04 14.59
N ILE A 71 12.01 -1.33 13.51
CA ILE A 71 10.56 -1.16 13.33
C ILE A 71 9.79 -2.23 14.13
N SER A 72 10.39 -3.41 14.31
CA SER A 72 9.82 -4.57 14.98
C SER A 72 9.56 -4.37 16.47
N ALA A 73 10.29 -3.45 17.11
CA ALA A 73 10.16 -3.17 18.54
C ALA A 73 8.94 -2.32 18.90
N LYS A 74 8.28 -1.67 17.93
CA LYS A 74 7.27 -0.63 18.22
C LYS A 74 5.82 -1.10 18.26
N SER A 75 5.40 -2.03 17.39
CA SER A 75 4.01 -2.56 17.41
C SER A 75 3.85 -3.72 16.43
N LYS A 76 3.21 -4.83 16.87
CA LYS A 76 2.87 -5.97 15.99
C LYS A 76 1.90 -5.55 14.86
N GLY A 77 1.00 -4.61 15.14
CA GLY A 77 0.07 -4.07 14.14
C GLY A 77 0.77 -3.28 13.04
N LEU A 78 1.79 -2.50 13.40
CA LEU A 78 2.60 -1.74 12.43
C LEU A 78 3.42 -2.68 11.53
N ARG A 79 3.94 -3.79 12.08
CA ARG A 79 4.64 -4.82 11.29
C ARG A 79 3.71 -5.40 10.23
N LEU A 80 2.49 -5.83 10.59
CA LEU A 80 1.51 -6.34 9.64
C LEU A 80 1.17 -5.31 8.55
N PHE A 81 1.14 -4.01 8.87
CA PHE A 81 0.96 -2.96 7.89
C PHE A 81 2.11 -2.90 6.87
N HIS A 82 3.36 -2.99 7.32
CA HIS A 82 4.52 -3.02 6.42
C HIS A 82 4.58 -4.30 5.57
N ASP A 83 4.24 -5.46 6.14
CA ASP A 83 4.16 -6.72 5.42
C ASP A 83 3.07 -6.66 4.33
N ALA A 84 1.90 -6.13 4.66
CA ALA A 84 0.84 -5.88 3.69
C ALA A 84 1.31 -4.97 2.54
N LEU A 85 2.00 -3.87 2.86
CA LEU A 85 2.57 -2.99 1.83
C LEU A 85 3.60 -3.70 0.96
N LYS A 86 4.46 -4.54 1.55
CA LYS A 86 5.45 -5.33 0.81
C LYS A 86 4.76 -6.25 -0.20
N ASN A 87 3.67 -6.90 0.21
CA ASN A 87 2.90 -7.81 -0.64
C ASN A 87 2.10 -7.08 -1.73
N VAL A 88 1.58 -5.88 -1.46
CA VAL A 88 0.74 -5.13 -2.42
C VAL A 88 1.55 -4.30 -3.42
N LYS A 89 2.83 -3.97 -3.14
CA LYS A 89 3.67 -3.18 -4.05
C LYS A 89 3.84 -3.85 -5.41
N PRO A 90 3.41 -3.23 -6.53
CA PRO A 90 3.64 -3.77 -7.86
C PRO A 90 5.09 -3.57 -8.30
N LYS A 91 5.66 -4.56 -9.00
CA LYS A 91 6.98 -4.48 -9.65
C LYS A 91 6.88 -3.84 -11.04
N VAL A 92 5.77 -4.10 -11.73
CA VAL A 92 5.51 -3.63 -13.09
C VAL A 92 4.12 -3.01 -13.19
N GLU A 93 3.97 -2.02 -14.06
CA GLU A 93 2.68 -1.43 -14.44
C GLU A 93 2.57 -1.38 -15.96
N VAL A 94 1.37 -1.24 -16.47
CA VAL A 94 1.11 -1.08 -17.91
C VAL A 94 0.82 0.39 -18.20
N ARG A 95 1.52 0.96 -19.17
CA ARG A 95 1.29 2.32 -19.66
C ARG A 95 0.92 2.32 -21.13
N SER A 96 -0.07 3.09 -21.47
CA SER A 96 -0.46 3.28 -22.86
C SER A 96 0.52 4.18 -23.59
N ARG A 97 0.97 3.75 -24.77
CA ARG A 97 1.81 4.51 -25.69
C ARG A 97 1.21 4.48 -27.09
N ARG A 98 1.16 5.63 -27.74
CA ARG A 98 0.69 5.74 -29.13
C ARG A 98 1.88 5.64 -30.08
N VAL A 99 1.83 4.67 -30.97
CA VAL A 99 2.86 4.42 -32.00
C VAL A 99 2.14 4.23 -33.34
N GLY A 100 2.48 5.03 -34.35
CA GLY A 100 1.91 4.91 -35.70
C GLY A 100 0.39 4.98 -35.76
N GLY A 101 -0.25 5.74 -34.84
CA GLY A 101 -1.72 5.87 -34.78
C GLY A 101 -2.43 4.82 -33.89
N ALA A 102 -1.79 3.70 -33.56
CA ALA A 102 -2.32 2.69 -32.65
C ALA A 102 -1.85 2.93 -31.21
N THR A 103 -2.68 2.57 -30.23
CA THR A 103 -2.36 2.68 -28.79
C THR A 103 -1.97 1.30 -28.27
N TYR A 104 -0.72 1.17 -27.82
CA TYR A 104 -0.19 -0.05 -27.25
C TYR A 104 -0.08 0.07 -25.74
N GLN A 105 -0.33 -1.03 -25.03
CA GLN A 105 -0.16 -1.16 -23.59
C GLN A 105 1.26 -1.69 -23.31
N VAL A 106 2.15 -0.80 -22.90
CA VAL A 106 3.58 -1.13 -22.72
C VAL A 106 3.86 -1.41 -21.25
N PRO A 107 4.41 -2.59 -20.89
CA PRO A 107 4.84 -2.90 -19.53
C PRO A 107 6.09 -2.10 -19.17
N VAL A 108 6.05 -1.44 -18.02
CA VAL A 108 7.14 -0.59 -17.49
C VAL A 108 7.40 -0.95 -16.04
N GLU A 109 8.66 -1.02 -15.64
CA GLU A 109 9.05 -1.18 -14.24
C GLU A 109 8.63 0.03 -13.41
N VAL A 110 8.14 -0.23 -12.21
CA VAL A 110 7.61 0.81 -11.32
C VAL A 110 8.71 1.29 -10.37
N ARG A 111 8.97 2.59 -10.35
CA ARG A 111 9.90 3.19 -9.38
C ARG A 111 9.40 2.95 -7.94
N PRO A 112 10.30 2.74 -6.94
CA PRO A 112 9.92 2.41 -5.56
C PRO A 112 8.92 3.38 -4.92
N GLU A 113 9.10 4.67 -5.14
CA GLU A 113 8.17 5.71 -4.63
C GLU A 113 6.76 5.57 -5.21
N ARG A 114 6.67 5.27 -6.50
CA ARG A 114 5.39 5.07 -7.18
C ARG A 114 4.74 3.75 -6.77
N ALA A 115 5.53 2.68 -6.63
CA ALA A 115 5.04 1.39 -6.14
C ALA A 115 4.42 1.54 -4.74
N LEU A 116 5.06 2.29 -3.85
CA LEU A 116 4.51 2.61 -2.54
C LEU A 116 3.20 3.39 -2.65
N ALA A 117 3.15 4.45 -3.47
CA ALA A 117 1.95 5.26 -3.64
C ALA A 117 0.77 4.47 -4.24
N LEU A 118 1.05 3.52 -5.14
CA LEU A 118 0.05 2.61 -5.70
C LEU A 118 -0.46 1.64 -4.63
N ALA A 119 0.43 1.02 -3.86
CA ALA A 119 0.05 0.08 -2.79
C ALA A 119 -0.85 0.75 -1.75
N LEU A 120 -0.49 1.94 -1.27
CA LEU A 120 -1.30 2.70 -0.31
C LEU A 120 -2.71 3.00 -0.86
N ARG A 121 -2.82 3.44 -2.11
CA ARG A 121 -4.13 3.70 -2.76
C ARG A 121 -4.95 2.42 -2.93
N TRP A 122 -4.34 1.33 -3.39
CA TRP A 122 -5.06 0.08 -3.62
C TRP A 122 -5.61 -0.53 -2.34
N ILE A 123 -4.88 -0.45 -1.23
CA ILE A 123 -5.37 -0.87 0.09
C ILE A 123 -6.59 -0.03 0.50
N ILE A 124 -6.54 1.29 0.34
CA ILE A 124 -7.65 2.17 0.70
C ILE A 124 -8.87 1.92 -0.19
N ASP A 125 -8.67 1.80 -1.51
CA ASP A 125 -9.75 1.55 -2.47
C ASP A 125 -10.39 0.17 -2.24
N ALA A 126 -9.59 -0.83 -1.90
CA ALA A 126 -10.07 -2.16 -1.53
C ALA A 126 -10.86 -2.11 -0.21
N ALA A 127 -10.33 -1.45 0.81
CA ALA A 127 -11.00 -1.29 2.10
C ALA A 127 -12.35 -0.56 1.97
N ARG A 128 -12.44 0.49 1.14
CA ARG A 128 -13.71 1.21 0.91
C ARG A 128 -14.82 0.34 0.32
N LYS A 129 -14.46 -0.71 -0.43
CA LYS A 129 -15.41 -1.65 -1.06
C LYS A 129 -15.86 -2.78 -0.12
N ARG A 130 -15.26 -2.92 1.05
CA ARG A 130 -15.62 -3.94 2.04
C ARG A 130 -16.94 -3.62 2.72
N GLY A 131 -17.59 -4.65 3.25
CA GLY A 131 -18.92 -4.57 3.88
C GLY A 131 -18.93 -4.32 5.39
N GLU A 132 -17.76 -4.23 6.06
CA GLU A 132 -17.70 -3.99 7.50
C GLU A 132 -18.29 -2.62 7.85
N LYS A 133 -18.75 -2.45 9.10
CA LYS A 133 -19.51 -1.28 9.54
C LYS A 133 -18.67 0.01 9.51
N THR A 134 -17.45 -0.03 10.04
CA THR A 134 -16.61 1.16 10.18
C THR A 134 -15.38 1.09 9.28
N MET A 135 -14.85 2.26 8.87
CA MET A 135 -13.64 2.33 8.05
C MET A 135 -12.41 1.77 8.79
N ARG A 136 -12.37 1.84 10.12
CA ARG A 136 -11.33 1.22 10.96
C ARG A 136 -11.28 -0.29 10.77
N GLU A 137 -12.45 -0.94 10.85
CA GLU A 137 -12.59 -2.38 10.66
C GLU A 137 -12.27 -2.81 9.23
N ARG A 138 -12.74 -2.05 8.22
CA ARG A 138 -12.46 -2.29 6.80
C ARG A 138 -10.97 -2.25 6.50
N LEU A 139 -10.28 -1.21 6.98
CA LEU A 139 -8.83 -1.08 6.83
C LEU A 139 -8.08 -2.21 7.54
N ALA A 140 -8.41 -2.50 8.79
CA ALA A 140 -7.79 -3.58 9.55
C ALA A 140 -7.97 -4.93 8.89
N ALA A 141 -9.16 -5.22 8.35
CA ALA A 141 -9.44 -6.47 7.67
C ALA A 141 -8.64 -6.59 6.35
N GLU A 142 -8.62 -5.52 5.52
CA GLU A 142 -7.88 -5.55 4.27
C GLU A 142 -6.36 -5.65 4.48
N ILE A 143 -5.80 -4.88 5.44
CA ILE A 143 -4.37 -4.95 5.78
C ILE A 143 -4.00 -6.33 6.28
N PHE A 144 -4.84 -6.94 7.14
CA PHE A 144 -4.61 -8.28 7.67
C PHE A 144 -4.59 -9.35 6.56
N GLU A 145 -5.55 -9.30 5.64
CA GLU A 145 -5.60 -10.20 4.49
C GLU A 145 -4.40 -9.96 3.55
N ALA A 146 -4.05 -8.70 3.30
CA ALA A 146 -2.91 -8.35 2.46
C ALA A 146 -1.56 -8.79 3.06
N ALA A 147 -1.40 -8.75 4.39
CA ALA A 147 -0.22 -9.29 5.07
C ALA A 147 -0.06 -10.80 4.84
N ASN A 148 -1.19 -11.52 4.72
CA ASN A 148 -1.23 -12.96 4.41
C ASN A 148 -1.30 -13.25 2.88
N ASP A 149 -0.89 -12.30 2.05
CA ASP A 149 -0.90 -12.38 0.57
C ASP A 149 -2.29 -12.70 -0.02
N ARG A 150 -3.36 -12.17 0.60
CA ARG A 150 -4.76 -12.33 0.23
C ARG A 150 -5.44 -10.98 0.11
N GLY A 151 -6.72 -10.96 -0.24
CA GLY A 151 -7.52 -9.74 -0.29
C GLY A 151 -7.55 -9.05 -1.65
N SER A 152 -8.40 -8.04 -1.75
CA SER A 152 -8.70 -7.35 -3.01
C SER A 152 -7.53 -6.47 -3.50
N ALA A 153 -6.73 -5.92 -2.59
CA ALA A 153 -5.55 -5.13 -2.91
C ALA A 153 -4.45 -5.99 -3.56
N VAL A 154 -4.21 -7.20 -3.03
CA VAL A 154 -3.27 -8.17 -3.59
C VAL A 154 -3.76 -8.66 -4.96
N LYS A 155 -5.05 -8.98 -5.08
CA LYS A 155 -5.64 -9.34 -6.37
C LYS A 155 -5.41 -8.24 -7.43
N LYS A 156 -5.55 -6.97 -7.06
CA LYS A 156 -5.28 -5.85 -7.96
C LYS A 156 -3.83 -5.81 -8.44
N ARG A 157 -2.86 -6.10 -7.56
CA ARG A 157 -1.44 -6.27 -7.92
C ARG A 157 -1.28 -7.39 -8.96
N ASP A 158 -1.85 -8.56 -8.68
CA ASP A 158 -1.73 -9.74 -9.54
C ASP A 158 -2.38 -9.51 -10.91
N ASP A 159 -3.54 -8.87 -10.95
CA ASP A 159 -4.20 -8.49 -12.20
C ASP A 159 -3.32 -7.52 -13.02
N THR A 160 -2.66 -6.57 -12.35
CA THR A 160 -1.73 -5.63 -13.01
C THR A 160 -0.50 -6.37 -13.56
N HIS A 161 0.06 -7.33 -12.81
CA HIS A 161 1.17 -8.15 -13.28
C HIS A 161 0.75 -9.04 -14.46
N LYS A 162 -0.41 -9.69 -14.39
CA LYS A 162 -0.95 -10.50 -15.51
C LYS A 162 -1.15 -9.66 -16.77
N MET A 163 -1.65 -8.43 -16.63
CA MET A 163 -1.76 -7.52 -17.78
C MET A 163 -0.39 -7.15 -18.35
N ALA A 164 0.61 -6.93 -17.51
CA ALA A 164 1.96 -6.63 -17.95
C ALA A 164 2.60 -7.83 -18.68
N ASP A 165 2.40 -9.03 -18.17
CA ASP A 165 2.90 -10.27 -18.79
C ASP A 165 2.23 -10.55 -20.13
N ALA A 166 0.92 -10.36 -20.25
CA ALA A 166 0.19 -10.51 -21.51
C ALA A 166 0.66 -9.52 -22.58
N ASN A 167 1.13 -8.34 -22.18
CA ASN A 167 1.63 -7.29 -23.07
C ASN A 167 3.17 -7.30 -23.21
N LYS A 168 3.85 -8.34 -22.74
CA LYS A 168 5.32 -8.43 -22.74
C LYS A 168 5.94 -8.27 -24.13
N ALA A 169 5.25 -8.68 -25.18
CA ALA A 169 5.67 -8.51 -26.57
C ALA A 169 5.90 -7.04 -26.96
N PHE A 170 5.20 -6.10 -26.31
CA PHE A 170 5.32 -4.67 -26.56
C PHE A 170 6.37 -3.97 -25.70
N ALA A 171 7.16 -4.70 -24.90
CA ALA A 171 8.18 -4.13 -24.02
C ALA A 171 9.26 -3.35 -24.78
N HIS A 172 9.51 -3.69 -26.04
CA HIS A 172 10.47 -2.96 -26.89
C HIS A 172 10.03 -1.55 -27.27
N TYR A 173 8.76 -1.21 -27.11
CA TYR A 173 8.25 0.17 -27.25
C TYR A 173 8.47 1.04 -25.99
N ARG A 174 9.17 0.55 -24.98
CA ARG A 174 9.53 1.29 -23.77
C ARG A 174 10.48 2.45 -24.10
N TRP A 175 10.32 3.62 -23.47
CA TRP A 175 11.20 4.79 -23.58
C TRP A 175 12.00 5.00 -22.29
#